data_b0a0384d93c8073be99deb369aeb0cf4
#
_entry.id   b0a0384d93c8073be99deb369aeb0cf4
#
_cell.length_a   1.000
_cell.length_b   1.000
_cell.length_c   1.000
_cell.angle_alpha   90.00
_cell.angle_beta   90.00
_cell.angle_gamma   90.00
#
_symmetry.space_group_name_H-M   'P 1'
#
loop_
_entity.id
_entity.type
_entity.pdbx_description
1 polymer ?
#
loop_
_entity_poly.entity_id
_entity_poly.type
_entity_poly.pdbx_seq_one_letter_code
_entity_poly.pdbx_strand_id
1 'polypeptide(L)'
;MPPRPRDDGLSEVVGFVLLLGVIVVALSLYQVYGVPATGRENEIAHMNQVKDRFVDYKIALDSLWVNNRTGVLLSTAFDLGTGAPATGGTAFAFPILTPAGSGGTVSVNSGGASLTIERAGKDPVIIPLGNLTYRSSNNYWVDQTWTYQMGAVFLSQEGGTTVRVGP
;
A
#
# COMPACT_ATOMS: atom_id res chain seq x y z
N MET A 1 38.82 27.11 -57.93
CA MET A 1 38.47 25.97 -57.05
C MET A 1 37.03 26.16 -56.62
N PRO A 2 36.10 25.25 -56.95
CA PRO A 2 34.72 25.36 -56.45
C PRO A 2 34.73 25.00 -54.96
N PRO A 3 33.90 25.65 -54.12
CA PRO A 3 33.77 25.34 -52.72
C PRO A 3 33.19 23.93 -52.57
N ARG A 4 33.82 23.08 -51.74
CA ARG A 4 33.29 21.78 -51.36
C ARG A 4 31.97 21.98 -50.62
N PRO A 5 30.92 21.23 -50.97
CA PRO A 5 29.68 21.26 -50.16
C PRO A 5 30.03 20.82 -48.73
N ARG A 6 29.55 21.61 -47.75
CA ARG A 6 29.73 21.31 -46.33
C ARG A 6 28.87 20.12 -45.97
N ASP A 7 29.48 18.99 -45.73
CA ASP A 7 28.81 17.79 -45.11
C ASP A 7 28.57 17.96 -43.60
N ASP A 8 28.94 19.14 -43.05
CA ASP A 8 28.83 19.43 -41.62
C ASP A 8 27.38 19.36 -41.09
N GLY A 9 26.40 19.78 -41.90
CA GLY A 9 24.99 19.78 -41.49
C GLY A 9 24.37 18.37 -41.38
N LEU A 10 24.79 17.41 -42.20
CA LEU A 10 24.32 16.04 -42.14
C LEU A 10 24.87 15.32 -40.90
N SER A 11 26.14 15.57 -40.56
CA SER A 11 26.77 15.01 -39.36
C SER A 11 26.10 15.47 -38.07
N GLU A 12 25.68 16.75 -37.97
CA GLU A 12 25.01 17.31 -36.81
C GLU A 12 23.61 16.71 -36.62
N VAL A 13 22.84 16.57 -37.72
CA VAL A 13 21.50 15.94 -37.67
C VAL A 13 21.60 14.46 -37.26
N VAL A 14 22.54 13.71 -37.80
CA VAL A 14 22.75 12.30 -37.43
C VAL A 14 23.16 12.19 -35.97
N GLY A 15 24.06 13.05 -35.48
CA GLY A 15 24.45 13.09 -34.07
C GLY A 15 23.28 13.36 -33.12
N PHE A 16 22.45 14.32 -33.49
CA PHE A 16 21.23 14.64 -32.72
C PHE A 16 20.26 13.46 -32.67
N VAL A 17 19.97 12.81 -33.79
CA VAL A 17 19.06 11.65 -33.86
C VAL A 17 19.61 10.47 -33.06
N LEU A 18 20.91 10.21 -33.11
CA LEU A 18 21.53 9.16 -32.29
C LEU A 18 21.43 9.47 -30.80
N LEU A 19 21.69 10.72 -30.39
CA LEU A 19 21.57 11.15 -29.01
C LEU A 19 20.11 11.02 -28.53
N LEU A 20 19.15 11.44 -29.34
CA LEU A 20 17.72 11.29 -29.04
C LEU A 20 17.35 9.80 -28.88
N GLY A 21 17.86 8.93 -29.77
CA GLY A 21 17.66 7.49 -29.68
C GLY A 21 18.20 6.89 -28.38
N VAL A 22 19.38 7.28 -27.96
CA VAL A 22 19.96 6.84 -26.66
C VAL A 22 19.09 7.29 -25.47
N ILE A 23 18.62 8.54 -25.49
CA ILE A 23 17.73 9.07 -24.43
C ILE A 23 16.41 8.26 -24.38
N VAL A 24 15.79 7.99 -25.52
CA VAL A 24 14.55 7.21 -25.59
C VAL A 24 14.75 5.81 -25.05
N VAL A 25 15.85 5.13 -25.41
CA VAL A 25 16.19 3.80 -24.88
C VAL A 25 16.41 3.86 -23.37
N ALA A 26 17.14 4.84 -22.86
CA ALA A 26 17.39 4.99 -21.42
C ALA A 26 16.08 5.23 -20.63
N LEU A 27 15.21 6.11 -21.13
CA LEU A 27 13.89 6.35 -20.52
C LEU A 27 13.00 5.10 -20.56
N SER A 28 13.03 4.36 -21.67
CA SER A 28 12.27 3.11 -21.80
C SER A 28 12.73 2.06 -20.78
N LEU A 29 14.04 1.90 -20.59
CA LEU A 29 14.60 1.00 -19.59
C LEU A 29 14.21 1.43 -18.16
N TYR A 30 14.28 2.73 -17.87
CA TYR A 30 13.84 3.26 -16.58
C TYR A 30 12.35 2.99 -16.33
N GLN A 31 11.49 3.17 -17.33
CA GLN A 31 10.06 2.92 -17.21
C GLN A 31 9.74 1.44 -16.95
N VAL A 32 10.48 0.53 -17.58
CA VAL A 32 10.25 -0.93 -17.45
C VAL A 32 10.79 -1.48 -16.13
N TYR A 33 11.92 -0.99 -15.67
CA TYR A 33 12.60 -1.56 -14.49
C TYR A 33 12.58 -0.63 -13.27
N GLY A 34 12.81 0.66 -13.46
CA GLY A 34 12.91 1.63 -12.38
C GLY A 34 11.56 1.96 -11.73
N VAL A 35 10.57 2.26 -12.55
CA VAL A 35 9.22 2.64 -12.05
C VAL A 35 8.57 1.51 -11.25
N PRO A 36 8.54 0.24 -11.71
CA PRO A 36 7.98 -0.86 -10.91
C PRO A 36 8.77 -1.15 -9.64
N ALA A 37 10.09 -1.01 -9.67
CA ALA A 37 10.93 -1.21 -8.48
C ALA A 37 10.59 -0.18 -7.39
N THR A 38 10.52 1.10 -7.76
CA THR A 38 10.13 2.19 -6.84
C THR A 38 8.69 2.04 -6.37
N GLY A 39 7.76 1.65 -7.25
CA GLY A 39 6.36 1.40 -6.89
C GLY A 39 6.23 0.29 -5.84
N ARG A 40 6.95 -0.82 -6.04
CA ARG A 40 7.00 -1.93 -5.08
C ARG A 40 7.56 -1.50 -3.72
N GLU A 41 8.63 -0.73 -3.70
CA GLU A 41 9.22 -0.22 -2.45
C GLU A 41 8.25 0.67 -1.68
N ASN A 42 7.55 1.58 -2.37
CA ASN A 42 6.53 2.44 -1.79
C ASN A 42 5.37 1.62 -1.20
N GLU A 43 4.89 0.61 -1.91
CA GLU A 43 3.80 -0.25 -1.43
C GLU A 43 4.21 -1.09 -0.22
N ILE A 44 5.44 -1.64 -0.20
CA ILE A 44 5.98 -2.34 0.96
C ILE A 44 6.09 -1.41 2.17
N ALA A 45 6.59 -0.19 1.99
CA ALA A 45 6.69 0.80 3.05
C ALA A 45 5.30 1.16 3.60
N HIS A 46 4.32 1.36 2.72
CA HIS A 46 2.94 1.62 3.11
C HIS A 46 2.32 0.45 3.89
N MET A 47 2.52 -0.80 3.45
CA MET A 47 2.01 -1.97 4.17
C MET A 47 2.65 -2.11 5.57
N ASN A 48 3.91 -1.72 5.72
CA ASN A 48 4.53 -1.66 7.05
C ASN A 48 3.87 -0.59 7.93
N GLN A 49 3.53 0.57 7.40
CA GLN A 49 2.78 1.60 8.14
C GLN A 49 1.40 1.10 8.57
N VAL A 50 0.68 0.42 7.68
CA VAL A 50 -0.62 -0.19 8.01
C VAL A 50 -0.46 -1.21 9.14
N LYS A 51 0.54 -2.10 9.06
CA LYS A 51 0.86 -3.05 10.13
C LYS A 51 1.08 -2.33 11.46
N ASP A 52 1.89 -1.29 11.48
CA ASP A 52 2.22 -0.55 12.69
C ASP A 52 0.96 0.13 13.28
N ARG A 53 0.06 0.66 12.43
CA ARG A 53 -1.25 1.18 12.87
C ARG A 53 -2.12 0.12 13.54
N PHE A 54 -2.14 -1.11 13.03
CA PHE A 54 -2.87 -2.21 13.66
C PHE A 54 -2.26 -2.61 15.01
N VAL A 55 -0.93 -2.59 15.12
CA VAL A 55 -0.23 -2.85 16.39
C VAL A 55 -0.54 -1.77 17.42
N ASP A 56 -0.45 -0.51 17.04
CA ASP A 56 -0.79 0.63 17.89
C ASP A 56 -2.26 0.57 18.37
N TYR A 57 -3.18 0.26 17.45
CA TYR A 57 -4.59 0.08 17.76
C TYR A 57 -4.82 -1.04 18.78
N LYS A 58 -4.14 -2.19 18.59
CA LYS A 58 -4.18 -3.29 19.55
C LYS A 58 -3.66 -2.86 20.91
N ILE A 59 -2.49 -2.24 20.99
CA ILE A 59 -1.87 -1.79 22.24
C ILE A 59 -2.81 -0.81 22.98
N ALA A 60 -3.44 0.10 22.26
CA ALA A 60 -4.40 1.03 22.83
C ALA A 60 -5.62 0.30 23.43
N LEU A 61 -6.19 -0.68 22.71
CA LEU A 61 -7.30 -1.49 23.21
C LEU A 61 -6.91 -2.34 24.41
N ASP A 62 -5.76 -3.02 24.36
CA ASP A 62 -5.25 -3.81 25.47
C ASP A 62 -5.03 -2.95 26.72
N SER A 63 -4.52 -1.73 26.55
CA SER A 63 -4.36 -0.76 27.64
C SER A 63 -5.71 -0.37 28.26
N LEU A 64 -6.75 -0.15 27.47
CA LEU A 64 -8.08 0.15 27.97
C LEU A 64 -8.67 -1.05 28.73
N TRP A 65 -8.46 -2.25 28.21
CA TRP A 65 -8.90 -3.49 28.83
C TRP A 65 -8.24 -3.72 30.20
N VAL A 66 -6.91 -3.66 30.25
CA VAL A 66 -6.12 -3.86 31.49
C VAL A 66 -6.48 -2.83 32.57
N ASN A 67 -6.72 -1.58 32.16
CA ASN A 67 -7.09 -0.50 33.07
C ASN A 67 -8.61 -0.43 33.35
N ASN A 68 -9.39 -1.41 32.90
CA ASN A 68 -10.87 -1.45 33.07
C ASN A 68 -11.56 -0.15 32.63
N ARG A 69 -11.08 0.49 31.59
CA ARG A 69 -11.63 1.73 31.03
C ARG A 69 -12.70 1.43 30.01
N THR A 70 -13.93 1.81 30.28
CA THR A 70 -15.07 1.69 29.36
C THR A 70 -15.53 3.07 28.91
N GLY A 71 -16.16 3.15 27.72
CA GLY A 71 -16.72 4.40 27.21
C GLY A 71 -15.67 5.39 26.67
N VAL A 72 -14.41 4.95 26.47
CA VAL A 72 -13.36 5.78 25.88
C VAL A 72 -13.46 5.74 24.36
N LEU A 73 -13.49 6.90 23.74
CA LEU A 73 -13.43 7.02 22.28
C LEU A 73 -12.00 6.83 21.81
N LEU A 74 -11.76 5.80 20.99
CA LEU A 74 -10.48 5.55 20.33
C LEU A 74 -10.58 5.98 18.87
N SER A 75 -9.64 6.81 18.41
CA SER A 75 -9.56 7.25 17.01
C SER A 75 -8.24 6.79 16.42
N THR A 76 -8.29 6.12 15.27
CA THR A 76 -7.11 5.68 14.52
C THR A 76 -7.28 6.08 13.06
N ALA A 77 -6.29 6.75 12.50
CA ALA A 77 -6.27 7.13 11.10
C ALA A 77 -5.46 6.11 10.28
N PHE A 78 -5.98 5.76 9.12
CA PHE A 78 -5.31 4.90 8.14
C PHE A 78 -5.13 5.66 6.84
N ASP A 79 -3.93 5.62 6.30
CA ASP A 79 -3.67 6.04 4.92
C ASP A 79 -4.19 4.93 3.99
N LEU A 80 -5.07 5.29 3.05
CA LEU A 80 -5.75 4.31 2.19
C LEU A 80 -4.96 3.94 0.93
N GLY A 81 -3.67 4.26 0.89
CA GLY A 81 -2.81 3.93 -0.24
C GLY A 81 -1.51 4.72 -0.21
N THR A 82 -0.61 4.45 -1.14
CA THR A 82 0.65 5.20 -1.27
C THR A 82 0.46 6.65 -1.71
N GLY A 83 -0.80 7.03 -2.03
CA GLY A 83 -1.12 8.32 -2.61
C GLY A 83 -0.65 8.44 -4.07
N ALA A 84 -1.13 9.46 -4.78
CA ALA A 84 -0.39 9.96 -5.93
C ALA A 84 0.93 10.53 -5.39
N PRO A 85 2.08 10.29 -6.05
CA PRO A 85 3.33 10.89 -5.61
C PRO A 85 3.06 12.38 -5.41
N ALA A 86 3.26 12.84 -4.17
CA ALA A 86 3.10 14.26 -3.89
C ALA A 86 4.04 14.98 -4.85
N THR A 87 3.47 15.65 -5.84
CA THR A 87 4.20 16.55 -6.72
C THR A 87 4.59 17.77 -5.89
N GLY A 88 5.43 17.51 -4.88
CA GLY A 88 6.01 18.53 -4.05
C GLY A 88 6.92 19.39 -4.91
N GLY A 89 6.37 20.47 -5.46
CA GLY A 89 7.13 21.62 -5.86
C GLY A 89 8.04 21.52 -7.08
N THR A 90 8.11 20.41 -7.81
CA THR A 90 8.83 20.33 -9.08
C THR A 90 7.87 20.37 -10.25
N ALA A 91 7.83 21.51 -10.91
CA ALA A 91 6.94 21.85 -12.03
C ALA A 91 7.09 20.93 -13.28
N PHE A 92 7.87 19.86 -13.21
CA PHE A 92 8.19 18.96 -14.32
C PHE A 92 8.18 17.47 -13.91
N ALA A 93 7.27 17.06 -13.01
CA ALA A 93 7.05 15.63 -12.82
C ALA A 93 6.37 15.07 -14.09
N PHE A 94 7.12 14.33 -14.89
CA PHE A 94 6.53 13.56 -15.99
C PHE A 94 5.76 12.38 -15.36
N PRO A 95 4.41 12.32 -15.47
CA PRO A 95 3.62 11.26 -14.86
C PRO A 95 4.02 9.85 -15.30
N ILE A 96 4.64 9.76 -16.49
CA ILE A 96 5.13 8.50 -17.06
C ILE A 96 6.37 7.93 -16.35
N LEU A 97 7.06 8.74 -15.53
CA LEU A 97 8.27 8.34 -14.80
C LEU A 97 8.01 8.07 -13.31
N THR A 98 6.76 8.16 -12.88
CA THR A 98 6.35 7.91 -11.49
C THR A 98 5.47 6.66 -11.42
N PRO A 99 5.60 5.83 -10.35
CA PRO A 99 4.73 4.68 -10.18
C PRO A 99 3.27 5.12 -9.93
N ALA A 100 2.33 4.32 -10.38
CA ALA A 100 0.92 4.51 -10.04
C ALA A 100 0.73 4.35 -8.53
N GLY A 101 -0.09 5.20 -7.92
CA GLY A 101 -0.45 5.08 -6.52
C GLY A 101 -1.32 3.85 -6.27
N SER A 102 -1.07 3.16 -5.16
CA SER A 102 -1.95 2.09 -4.68
C SER A 102 -3.15 2.65 -3.94
N GLY A 103 -4.17 1.82 -3.73
CA GLY A 103 -5.36 2.12 -2.95
C GLY A 103 -5.55 1.15 -1.78
N GLY A 104 -6.60 1.39 -1.01
CA GLY A 104 -7.02 0.49 0.05
C GLY A 104 -8.39 0.84 0.60
N THR A 105 -8.96 -0.06 1.35
CA THR A 105 -10.26 0.12 2.01
C THR A 105 -10.18 -0.28 3.47
N VAL A 106 -10.82 0.50 4.34
CA VAL A 106 -11.02 0.15 5.74
C VAL A 106 -12.49 -0.19 5.95
N SER A 107 -12.75 -1.30 6.63
CA SER A 107 -14.09 -1.72 7.00
C SER A 107 -14.15 -2.17 8.45
N VAL A 108 -15.29 -1.94 9.08
CA VAL A 108 -15.57 -2.36 10.46
C VAL A 108 -16.72 -3.35 10.42
N ASN A 109 -16.64 -4.39 11.24
CA ASN A 109 -17.66 -5.44 11.35
C ASN A 109 -17.98 -6.14 10.02
N SER A 110 -16.99 -6.27 9.16
CA SER A 110 -17.11 -7.03 7.91
C SER A 110 -17.04 -8.53 8.21
N GLY A 111 -18.03 -9.29 7.74
CA GLY A 111 -17.98 -10.77 7.81
C GLY A 111 -18.87 -11.43 8.88
N GLY A 112 -19.54 -10.66 9.74
CA GLY A 112 -20.61 -11.18 10.62
C GLY A 112 -20.19 -12.31 11.58
N ALA A 113 -18.93 -12.35 12.00
CA ALA A 113 -18.45 -13.36 12.95
C ALA A 113 -19.16 -13.21 14.31
N SER A 114 -19.51 -14.32 14.94
CA SER A 114 -20.14 -14.35 16.26
C SER A 114 -19.59 -15.48 17.12
N LEU A 115 -19.58 -15.26 18.42
CA LEU A 115 -19.33 -16.28 19.44
C LEU A 115 -20.68 -16.76 19.98
N THR A 116 -20.97 -18.05 19.81
CA THR A 116 -22.16 -18.68 20.38
C THR A 116 -21.76 -19.46 21.62
N ILE A 117 -22.37 -19.12 22.77
CA ILE A 117 -22.18 -19.80 24.04
C ILE A 117 -23.42 -20.66 24.28
N GLU A 118 -23.23 -21.97 24.20
CA GLU A 118 -24.29 -22.94 24.49
C GLU A 118 -24.16 -23.43 25.92
N ARG A 119 -25.31 -23.51 26.61
CA ARG A 119 -25.41 -24.01 27.99
C ARG A 119 -26.56 -25.01 28.07
N ALA A 120 -26.32 -26.14 28.66
CA ALA A 120 -27.37 -27.18 28.84
C ALA A 120 -28.63 -26.59 29.52
N GLY A 121 -29.78 -26.77 28.88
CA GLY A 121 -31.08 -26.32 29.39
C GLY A 121 -31.34 -24.81 29.37
N LYS A 122 -30.55 -24.05 28.60
CA LYS A 122 -30.77 -22.60 28.39
C LYS A 122 -30.57 -22.26 26.91
N ASP A 123 -31.21 -21.18 26.48
CA ASP A 123 -31.03 -20.64 25.15
C ASP A 123 -29.59 -20.22 24.90
N PRO A 124 -29.06 -20.41 23.69
CA PRO A 124 -27.71 -20.01 23.31
C PRO A 124 -27.58 -18.47 23.37
N VAL A 125 -26.45 -18.01 23.89
CA VAL A 125 -26.11 -16.57 23.87
C VAL A 125 -25.19 -16.31 22.68
N ILE A 126 -25.62 -15.44 21.77
CA ILE A 126 -24.86 -15.05 20.58
C ILE A 126 -24.25 -13.66 20.82
N ILE A 127 -22.93 -13.58 20.77
CA ILE A 127 -22.17 -12.34 20.92
C ILE A 127 -21.56 -12.00 19.57
N PRO A 128 -21.95 -10.89 18.91
CA PRO A 128 -21.31 -10.48 17.68
C PRO A 128 -19.86 -10.05 17.95
N LEU A 129 -18.94 -10.54 17.14
CA LEU A 129 -17.53 -10.20 17.24
C LEU A 129 -17.20 -9.06 16.28
N GLY A 130 -16.78 -7.92 16.87
CA GLY A 130 -16.28 -6.79 16.08
C GLY A 130 -14.95 -7.12 15.43
N ASN A 131 -14.75 -6.63 14.22
CA ASN A 131 -13.45 -6.63 13.56
C ASN A 131 -13.17 -5.26 12.93
N LEU A 132 -11.90 -4.97 12.76
CA LEU A 132 -11.40 -3.86 11.96
C LEU A 132 -10.54 -4.48 10.85
N THR A 133 -10.86 -4.21 9.60
CA THR A 133 -10.17 -4.80 8.46
C THR A 133 -9.69 -3.70 7.51
N TYR A 134 -8.42 -3.78 7.12
CA TYR A 134 -7.83 -3.02 6.04
C TYR A 134 -7.51 -3.98 4.89
N ARG A 135 -7.92 -3.65 3.66
CA ARG A 135 -7.58 -4.39 2.45
C ARG A 135 -6.84 -3.47 1.49
N SER A 136 -5.63 -3.85 1.10
CA SER A 136 -4.88 -3.14 0.08
C SER A 136 -5.37 -3.47 -1.33
N SER A 137 -5.09 -2.55 -2.26
CA SER A 137 -5.16 -2.75 -3.70
C SER A 137 -3.85 -2.21 -4.28
N ASN A 138 -2.86 -3.08 -4.35
CA ASN A 138 -1.50 -2.79 -4.76
C ASN A 138 -1.33 -2.99 -6.27
N ASN A 139 -0.44 -2.22 -6.90
CA ASN A 139 -0.14 -2.33 -8.33
C ASN A 139 1.16 -3.11 -8.59
N TYR A 140 2.09 -3.08 -7.65
CA TYR A 140 3.46 -3.60 -7.82
C TYR A 140 3.85 -4.63 -6.76
N TRP A 141 3.04 -4.79 -5.69
CA TRP A 141 3.25 -5.74 -4.62
C TRP A 141 2.00 -6.60 -4.40
N VAL A 142 2.13 -7.65 -3.60
CA VAL A 142 1.00 -8.53 -3.26
C VAL A 142 -0.05 -7.78 -2.43
N ASP A 143 -1.31 -8.04 -2.72
CA ASP A 143 -2.41 -7.54 -1.91
C ASP A 143 -2.40 -8.18 -0.53
N GLN A 144 -2.66 -7.35 0.47
CA GLN A 144 -2.67 -7.74 1.87
C GLN A 144 -3.99 -7.33 2.52
N THR A 145 -4.53 -8.23 3.33
CA THR A 145 -5.66 -7.91 4.20
C THR A 145 -5.20 -8.05 5.65
N TRP A 146 -5.23 -6.92 6.35
CA TRP A 146 -4.95 -6.86 7.78
C TRP A 146 -6.26 -6.82 8.54
N THR A 147 -6.42 -7.71 9.54
CA THR A 147 -7.64 -7.78 10.34
C THR A 147 -7.29 -7.84 11.82
N TYR A 148 -7.86 -6.93 12.60
CA TYR A 148 -7.90 -7.03 14.06
C TYR A 148 -9.21 -7.68 14.48
N GLN A 149 -9.14 -8.74 15.27
CA GLN A 149 -10.30 -9.41 15.85
C GLN A 149 -9.91 -10.15 17.13
N MET A 150 -10.71 -10.06 18.18
CA MET A 150 -10.54 -10.76 19.46
C MET A 150 -9.14 -10.62 20.08
N GLY A 151 -8.57 -9.41 20.04
CA GLY A 151 -7.24 -9.16 20.60
C GLY A 151 -6.06 -9.60 19.73
N ALA A 152 -6.30 -10.19 18.56
CA ALA A 152 -5.25 -10.62 17.65
C ALA A 152 -5.25 -9.81 16.34
N VAL A 153 -4.07 -9.67 15.74
CA VAL A 153 -3.88 -9.08 14.41
C VAL A 153 -3.50 -10.18 13.43
N PHE A 154 -4.28 -10.31 12.39
CA PHE A 154 -4.11 -11.28 11.31
C PHE A 154 -3.65 -10.60 10.04
N LEU A 155 -2.77 -11.27 9.29
CA LEU A 155 -2.43 -10.94 7.92
C LEU A 155 -2.90 -12.06 7.01
N SER A 156 -3.72 -11.71 6.03
CA SER A 156 -4.13 -12.59 4.94
C SER A 156 -3.54 -12.11 3.62
N GLN A 157 -2.98 -13.05 2.88
CA GLN A 157 -2.42 -12.87 1.53
C GLN A 157 -2.89 -14.03 0.65
N GLU A 158 -2.58 -14.01 -0.64
CA GLU A 158 -2.96 -15.06 -1.59
C GLU A 158 -2.57 -16.48 -1.14
N GLY A 159 -1.55 -16.66 -0.33
CA GLY A 159 -1.09 -17.97 0.19
C GLY A 159 -1.71 -18.42 1.52
N GLY A 160 -2.57 -17.59 2.14
CA GLY A 160 -3.19 -17.94 3.42
C GLY A 160 -3.21 -16.82 4.45
N THR A 161 -3.62 -17.17 5.67
CA THR A 161 -3.74 -16.24 6.80
C THR A 161 -2.79 -16.65 7.92
N THR A 162 -2.08 -15.65 8.46
CA THR A 162 -1.16 -15.84 9.60
C THR A 162 -1.48 -14.86 10.72
N VAL A 163 -1.32 -15.30 11.97
CA VAL A 163 -1.35 -14.38 13.12
C VAL A 163 -0.03 -13.63 13.19
N ARG A 164 -0.10 -12.31 13.21
CA ARG A 164 1.08 -11.44 13.32
C ARG A 164 1.31 -10.96 14.75
N VAL A 165 0.23 -10.70 15.48
CA VAL A 165 0.28 -10.37 16.90
C VAL A 165 -0.83 -11.17 17.59
N GLY A 166 -0.47 -11.98 18.57
CA GLY A 166 -1.41 -12.76 19.36
C GLY A 166 -2.23 -11.91 20.33
N PRO A 167 -3.28 -12.49 20.92
CA PRO A 167 -4.09 -11.85 21.94
C PRO A 167 -3.31 -11.61 23.24
#